data_ffeb3ced6f3bccadff9c3558da9c5b11
#
_entry.id   ffeb3ced6f3bccadff9c3558da9c5b11
#
_cell.length_a   1.000
_cell.length_b   1.000
_cell.length_c   1.000
_cell.angle_alpha   90.00
_cell.angle_beta   90.00
_cell.angle_gamma   90.00
#
_symmetry.space_group_name_H-M   'P 1'
#
loop_
_entity.id
_entity.type
_entity.pdbx_description
1 polymer ?
#
loop_
_entity_poly.entity_id
_entity_poly.type
_entity_poly.pdbx_seq_one_letter_code
_entity_poly.pdbx_strand_id
1 'polypeptide(L)'
;MNQWEVVIGIETHAQLATVSKIFSGASTAFGAAPNTQACAVDLALPGVLPVLNKKAVECAIRFGLAIGAEVAAKSVFARKNYFYPDLPKGYQISQMDLPVVVGGAITLQVGQGDKAYEKVVHLTRAHLEEDAGKSLHEDFHGKSGIDLNRAGTPLLEIVTEPDMRSSDEAVAYAKVLHALVRWIGICDGNMQEGSFRCDANVSVRPKGQAELGTRREIKNLNSFRFLKEAIDYEIQWQINEIEEGRKIQQATVLFDPDNGVTRVMRTKEDAHDYRYFPDPDLLPLIISADWIARVKSELPELPRQMRDRFINDLGLSSYDATALTSSPEMADYFESTVAIAGKANAKPCANWVMVDLAARLNKEGKELADSPVTAAQLAGLLLRIADNTISNNIAKRVFEALWNREGATADEVIDKQGLKQITDSGAIESLVDEVLAANAANVAEFRAGKEKAFNALVGQVMKAAKGKANPQQVNDLLRKKLTA
;
A
#
# COMPACT_ATOMS: atom_id res chain seq x y z
N MET A 1 -6.37 4.75 31.10
CA MET A 1 -6.66 5.24 29.74
C MET A 1 -7.94 6.06 29.60
N ASN A 2 -9.02 5.82 30.33
CA ASN A 2 -10.27 6.60 30.15
C ASN A 2 -10.20 8.10 30.48
N GLN A 3 -9.17 8.56 31.18
CA GLN A 3 -8.99 9.97 31.59
C GLN A 3 -8.07 10.76 30.66
N TRP A 4 -7.33 10.10 29.77
CA TRP A 4 -6.34 10.68 28.89
C TRP A 4 -6.83 10.76 27.43
N GLU A 5 -6.47 11.81 26.75
CA GLU A 5 -6.58 11.97 25.30
C GLU A 5 -5.18 11.97 24.70
N VAL A 6 -4.99 11.13 23.69
CA VAL A 6 -3.76 11.06 22.91
C VAL A 6 -3.87 12.02 21.75
N VAL A 7 -2.78 12.71 21.42
CA VAL A 7 -2.68 13.62 20.29
C VAL A 7 -1.44 13.28 19.48
N ILE A 8 -1.64 12.95 18.20
CA ILE A 8 -0.57 12.49 17.32
C ILE A 8 -0.60 13.29 16.03
N GLY A 9 0.58 13.80 15.63
CA GLY A 9 0.90 14.29 14.30
C GLY A 9 2.02 13.45 13.68
N ILE A 10 2.04 13.35 12.36
CA ILE A 10 3.07 12.60 11.63
C ILE A 10 3.75 13.51 10.62
N GLU A 11 5.06 13.41 10.57
CA GLU A 11 5.91 13.95 9.52
C GLU A 11 6.38 12.79 8.64
N THR A 12 6.21 12.90 7.33
CA THR A 12 6.58 11.84 6.39
C THR A 12 7.51 12.42 5.34
N HIS A 13 8.66 11.75 5.14
CA HIS A 13 9.59 12.07 4.07
C HIS A 13 9.46 11.02 2.97
N ALA A 14 9.07 11.44 1.78
CA ALA A 14 9.00 10.60 0.59
C ALA A 14 10.09 11.01 -0.41
N GLN A 15 11.04 10.11 -0.70
CA GLN A 15 11.99 10.32 -1.79
C GLN A 15 11.27 10.26 -3.12
N LEU A 16 11.42 11.32 -3.93
CA LEU A 16 10.70 11.44 -5.17
C LEU A 16 11.36 10.61 -6.29
N ALA A 17 10.53 9.91 -7.04
CA ALA A 17 10.92 9.05 -8.15
C ALA A 17 11.38 9.89 -9.37
N THR A 18 12.54 10.53 -9.24
CA THR A 18 13.20 11.29 -10.30
C THR A 18 14.48 10.58 -10.74
N VAL A 19 14.90 10.76 -11.99
CA VAL A 19 16.14 10.16 -12.51
C VAL A 19 17.38 10.90 -12.00
N SER A 20 17.24 12.19 -11.73
CA SER A 20 18.31 13.05 -11.20
C SER A 20 17.89 13.74 -9.92
N LYS A 21 18.87 14.23 -9.17
CA LYS A 21 18.68 14.93 -7.89
C LYS A 21 17.92 16.24 -8.05
N ILE A 22 17.51 16.83 -6.90
CA ILE A 22 16.64 18.01 -6.93
C ILE A 22 17.36 19.26 -7.47
N PHE A 23 18.67 19.40 -7.23
CA PHE A 23 19.45 20.58 -7.63
C PHE A 23 20.67 20.26 -8.48
N SER A 24 20.85 19.00 -8.89
CA SER A 24 21.96 18.56 -9.71
C SER A 24 21.55 17.49 -10.69
N GLY A 25 22.42 17.20 -11.66
CA GLY A 25 22.21 16.15 -12.66
C GLY A 25 22.68 14.77 -12.21
N ALA A 26 23.20 14.60 -10.98
CA ALA A 26 23.63 13.31 -10.49
C ALA A 26 22.46 12.33 -10.32
N SER A 27 22.73 11.03 -10.48
CA SER A 27 21.70 9.98 -10.42
C SER A 27 21.12 9.81 -9.01
N THR A 28 19.84 9.42 -8.95
CA THR A 28 19.13 9.03 -7.72
C THR A 28 19.01 7.52 -7.54
N ALA A 29 19.61 6.71 -8.46
CA ALA A 29 19.47 5.26 -8.42
C ALA A 29 20.06 4.67 -7.13
N PHE A 30 19.35 3.75 -6.48
CA PHE A 30 19.79 3.08 -5.27
C PHE A 30 20.84 1.99 -5.56
N GLY A 31 21.75 1.73 -4.58
CA GLY A 31 22.65 0.58 -4.60
C GLY A 31 23.97 0.81 -5.32
N ALA A 32 24.28 2.03 -5.79
CA ALA A 32 25.60 2.33 -6.37
C ALA A 32 26.70 2.36 -5.30
N ALA A 33 27.95 2.12 -5.72
CA ALA A 33 29.10 2.24 -4.83
C ALA A 33 29.18 3.64 -4.19
N PRO A 34 29.62 3.78 -2.94
CA PRO A 34 29.65 5.05 -2.23
C PRO A 34 30.34 6.17 -3.02
N ASN A 35 29.74 7.35 -3.01
CA ASN A 35 30.25 8.57 -3.66
C ASN A 35 30.40 8.51 -5.20
N THR A 36 29.79 7.54 -5.87
CA THR A 36 29.81 7.46 -7.34
C THR A 36 28.68 8.25 -8.02
N GLN A 37 27.68 8.68 -7.25
CA GLN A 37 26.53 9.46 -7.70
C GLN A 37 26.46 10.82 -6.98
N ALA A 38 27.60 11.46 -6.80
CA ALA A 38 27.71 12.80 -6.22
C ALA A 38 28.54 13.69 -7.17
N CYS A 39 27.93 14.82 -7.58
CA CYS A 39 28.59 15.81 -8.43
C CYS A 39 29.11 17.01 -7.61
N ALA A 40 29.74 17.96 -8.27
CA ALA A 40 30.30 19.16 -7.63
C ALA A 40 29.27 19.95 -6.79
N VAL A 41 27.98 19.97 -7.21
CA VAL A 41 26.90 20.63 -6.44
C VAL A 41 26.64 19.88 -5.14
N ASP A 42 26.56 18.53 -5.20
CA ASP A 42 26.29 17.68 -4.03
C ASP A 42 27.45 17.70 -3.03
N LEU A 43 28.68 17.90 -3.54
CA LEU A 43 29.90 18.03 -2.75
C LEU A 43 30.13 19.45 -2.19
N ALA A 44 29.27 20.41 -2.53
CA ALA A 44 29.38 21.83 -2.15
C ALA A 44 30.73 22.45 -2.59
N LEU A 45 31.24 22.14 -3.76
CA LEU A 45 32.47 22.74 -4.26
C LEU A 45 32.29 24.24 -4.53
N PRO A 46 33.33 25.07 -4.34
CA PRO A 46 33.24 26.50 -4.59
C PRO A 46 32.77 26.84 -6.00
N GLY A 47 31.83 27.78 -6.10
CA GLY A 47 31.33 28.30 -7.37
C GLY A 47 30.22 27.49 -8.04
N VAL A 48 29.74 26.39 -7.42
CA VAL A 48 28.59 25.66 -7.93
C VAL A 48 27.28 26.35 -7.59
N LEU A 49 26.29 26.21 -8.47
CA LEU A 49 24.94 26.73 -8.27
C LEU A 49 23.89 25.63 -8.44
N PRO A 50 22.84 25.61 -7.60
CA PRO A 50 21.74 24.67 -7.70
C PRO A 50 20.88 24.96 -8.93
N VAL A 51 20.37 23.90 -9.57
CA VAL A 51 19.38 24.00 -10.67
C VAL A 51 18.19 23.10 -10.35
N LEU A 52 17.02 23.71 -10.16
CA LEU A 52 15.82 23.00 -9.72
C LEU A 52 15.32 21.98 -10.76
N ASN A 53 15.11 20.75 -10.30
CA ASN A 53 14.53 19.67 -11.08
C ASN A 53 13.02 19.86 -11.26
N LYS A 54 12.60 20.11 -12.51
CA LYS A 54 11.19 20.27 -12.87
C LYS A 54 10.33 19.07 -12.48
N LYS A 55 10.86 17.84 -12.61
CA LYS A 55 10.11 16.62 -12.27
C LYS A 55 9.79 16.51 -10.77
N ALA A 56 10.69 16.98 -9.89
CA ALA A 56 10.42 17.04 -8.46
C ALA A 56 9.23 17.97 -8.14
N VAL A 57 9.15 19.13 -8.82
CA VAL A 57 8.01 20.04 -8.71
C VAL A 57 6.71 19.37 -9.20
N GLU A 58 6.76 18.65 -10.32
CA GLU A 58 5.60 17.93 -10.84
C GLU A 58 5.11 16.84 -9.88
N CYS A 59 6.02 16.15 -9.19
CA CYS A 59 5.65 15.20 -8.13
C CYS A 59 4.91 15.88 -6.97
N ALA A 60 5.38 17.05 -6.53
CA ALA A 60 4.71 17.82 -5.49
C ALA A 60 3.32 18.31 -5.93
N ILE A 61 3.17 18.79 -7.17
CA ILE A 61 1.87 19.17 -7.75
C ILE A 61 0.92 17.97 -7.79
N ARG A 62 1.38 16.80 -8.25
CA ARG A 62 0.59 15.55 -8.26
C ARG A 62 0.08 15.20 -6.86
N PHE A 63 0.94 15.30 -5.87
CA PHE A 63 0.57 15.05 -4.48
C PHE A 63 -0.49 16.03 -3.98
N GLY A 64 -0.27 17.34 -4.15
CA GLY A 64 -1.23 18.37 -3.76
C GLY A 64 -2.61 18.16 -4.37
N LEU A 65 -2.66 17.85 -5.67
CA LEU A 65 -3.92 17.56 -6.38
C LEU A 65 -4.60 16.29 -5.85
N ALA A 66 -3.82 15.25 -5.53
CA ALA A 66 -4.36 13.98 -5.06
C ALA A 66 -5.03 14.05 -3.68
N ILE A 67 -4.58 14.98 -2.82
CA ILE A 67 -5.14 15.18 -1.48
C ILE A 67 -6.10 16.37 -1.39
N GLY A 68 -6.44 17.00 -2.54
CA GLY A 68 -7.32 18.17 -2.57
C GLY A 68 -6.72 19.41 -1.90
N ALA A 69 -5.39 19.53 -1.87
CA ALA A 69 -4.68 20.68 -1.32
C ALA A 69 -4.58 21.84 -2.32
N GLU A 70 -4.23 23.01 -1.82
CA GLU A 70 -3.82 24.13 -2.65
C GLU A 70 -2.36 23.93 -3.12
N VAL A 71 -2.16 24.01 -4.43
CA VAL A 71 -0.83 24.10 -5.03
C VAL A 71 -0.48 25.58 -5.14
N ALA A 72 0.53 26.05 -4.41
CA ALA A 72 0.91 27.44 -4.34
C ALA A 72 1.40 27.96 -5.70
N ALA A 73 0.83 29.06 -6.20
CA ALA A 73 1.27 29.69 -7.44
C ALA A 73 2.71 30.23 -7.34
N LYS A 74 3.17 30.55 -6.14
CA LYS A 74 4.53 30.97 -5.84
C LYS A 74 5.04 30.24 -4.61
N SER A 75 6.22 29.66 -4.72
CA SER A 75 6.93 28.99 -3.63
C SER A 75 8.38 29.48 -3.55
N VAL A 76 9.00 29.40 -2.39
CA VAL A 76 10.37 29.88 -2.16
C VAL A 76 11.18 28.81 -1.44
N PHE A 77 12.36 28.54 -1.97
CA PHE A 77 13.35 27.72 -1.27
C PHE A 77 14.11 28.54 -0.25
N ALA A 78 14.35 27.95 0.90
CA ALA A 78 15.09 28.51 2.00
C ALA A 78 16.23 27.60 2.44
N ARG A 79 17.26 28.19 3.04
CA ARG A 79 18.36 27.43 3.66
C ARG A 79 18.02 27.13 5.11
N LYS A 80 18.00 25.85 5.45
CA LYS A 80 17.92 25.31 6.81
C LYS A 80 19.32 25.02 7.28
N ASN A 81 19.89 25.86 8.15
CA ASN A 81 21.30 25.81 8.50
C ASN A 81 21.52 24.84 9.66
N TYR A 82 22.32 23.80 9.44
CA TYR A 82 22.84 22.89 10.45
C TYR A 82 24.06 22.14 9.90
N PHE A 83 24.88 21.59 10.80
CA PHE A 83 26.19 21.06 10.44
C PHE A 83 26.27 19.57 10.77
N TYR A 84 26.39 18.76 9.72
CA TYR A 84 26.68 17.34 9.81
C TYR A 84 27.70 16.96 8.73
N PRO A 85 28.54 15.94 8.96
CA PRO A 85 29.55 15.49 7.98
C PRO A 85 28.96 15.07 6.64
N ASP A 86 27.73 14.53 6.63
CA ASP A 86 27.00 14.10 5.45
C ASP A 86 26.16 15.23 4.80
N LEU A 87 26.34 16.45 5.25
CA LEU A 87 25.74 17.66 4.68
C LEU A 87 26.83 18.69 4.35
N PRO A 88 27.60 18.52 3.25
CA PRO A 88 28.81 19.32 2.97
C PRO A 88 28.58 20.83 2.87
N LYS A 89 27.39 21.26 2.43
CA LYS A 89 27.04 22.68 2.33
C LYS A 89 26.89 23.38 3.69
N GLY A 90 26.68 22.63 4.77
CA GLY A 90 26.32 23.20 6.08
C GLY A 90 24.90 23.73 6.17
N TYR A 91 24.09 23.49 5.14
CA TYR A 91 22.65 23.76 5.12
C TYR A 91 21.93 22.79 4.20
N GLN A 92 20.65 22.59 4.45
CA GLN A 92 19.73 21.86 3.59
C GLN A 92 18.85 22.88 2.87
N ILE A 93 18.69 22.75 1.55
CA ILE A 93 17.70 23.53 0.81
C ILE A 93 16.34 22.88 1.04
N SER A 94 15.40 23.67 1.55
CA SER A 94 14.06 23.27 1.95
C SER A 94 13.07 24.41 1.67
N GLN A 95 11.82 24.33 2.17
CA GLN A 95 10.83 25.41 2.06
C GLN A 95 10.22 25.63 3.43
N MET A 96 10.17 26.88 3.91
CA MET A 96 9.62 27.23 5.23
C MET A 96 8.31 27.99 5.12
N ASP A 97 8.38 29.27 4.71
CA ASP A 97 7.23 30.19 4.74
C ASP A 97 6.26 29.99 3.56
N LEU A 98 6.78 29.61 2.41
CA LEU A 98 6.01 29.45 1.17
C LEU A 98 6.21 28.04 0.60
N PRO A 99 5.63 27.00 1.20
CA PRO A 99 5.70 25.64 0.70
C PRO A 99 4.93 25.50 -0.62
N VAL A 100 5.27 24.46 -1.40
CA VAL A 100 4.62 24.19 -2.70
C VAL A 100 3.20 23.69 -2.55
N VAL A 101 2.85 23.02 -1.43
CA VAL A 101 1.52 22.48 -1.16
C VAL A 101 1.06 22.94 0.22
N VAL A 102 -0.16 23.48 0.30
CA VAL A 102 -0.76 24.01 1.53
C VAL A 102 -2.09 23.29 1.80
N GLY A 103 -2.24 22.79 3.01
CA GLY A 103 -3.47 22.12 3.44
C GLY A 103 -3.69 20.75 2.76
N GLY A 104 -4.95 20.42 2.56
CA GLY A 104 -5.41 19.11 2.06
C GLY A 104 -5.78 18.15 3.17
N ALA A 105 -6.34 17.01 2.80
CA ALA A 105 -6.78 16.01 3.77
C ALA A 105 -6.72 14.59 3.20
N ILE A 106 -6.50 13.63 4.09
CA ILE A 106 -6.55 12.20 3.79
C ILE A 106 -7.63 11.55 4.65
N THR A 107 -8.57 10.83 4.02
CA THR A 107 -9.60 10.08 4.72
C THR A 107 -9.14 8.64 4.91
N LEU A 108 -9.21 8.17 6.14
CA LEU A 108 -8.81 6.84 6.57
C LEU A 108 -10.03 5.97 6.85
N GLN A 109 -9.89 4.66 6.62
CA GLN A 109 -10.76 3.64 7.21
C GLN A 109 -10.01 2.99 8.37
N VAL A 110 -10.54 3.11 9.58
CA VAL A 110 -9.93 2.60 10.80
C VAL A 110 -10.81 1.50 11.40
N GLY A 111 -10.21 0.41 11.85
CA GLY A 111 -10.93 -0.73 12.40
C GLY A 111 -11.47 -1.70 11.34
N GLN A 112 -12.25 -2.70 11.78
CA GLN A 112 -12.84 -3.73 10.92
C GLN A 112 -14.27 -4.08 11.38
N GLY A 113 -15.11 -4.52 10.44
CA GLY A 113 -16.50 -4.91 10.70
C GLY A 113 -17.32 -3.76 11.32
N ASP A 114 -18.12 -4.07 12.32
CA ASP A 114 -19.00 -3.11 13.01
C ASP A 114 -18.26 -2.02 13.81
N LYS A 115 -16.95 -2.17 13.99
CA LYS A 115 -16.08 -1.18 14.64
C LYS A 115 -15.33 -0.29 13.66
N ALA A 116 -15.57 -0.44 12.36
CA ALA A 116 -14.95 0.40 11.35
C ALA A 116 -15.55 1.82 11.37
N TYR A 117 -14.69 2.82 11.25
CA TYR A 117 -15.10 4.22 11.15
C TYR A 117 -14.19 4.99 10.18
N GLU A 118 -14.70 6.08 9.65
CA GLU A 118 -13.91 7.01 8.86
C GLU A 118 -13.26 8.07 9.74
N LYS A 119 -12.01 8.38 9.46
CA LYS A 119 -11.24 9.45 10.09
C LYS A 119 -10.63 10.34 9.02
N VAL A 120 -10.84 11.64 9.11
CA VAL A 120 -10.16 12.63 8.28
C VAL A 120 -8.94 13.14 9.04
N VAL A 121 -7.78 13.13 8.37
CA VAL A 121 -6.53 13.72 8.85
C VAL A 121 -6.18 14.87 7.91
N HIS A 122 -6.08 16.08 8.45
CA HIS A 122 -5.69 17.27 7.69
C HIS A 122 -4.17 17.35 7.58
N LEU A 123 -3.72 17.94 6.51
CA LEU A 123 -2.30 18.26 6.32
C LEU A 123 -2.10 19.76 6.53
N THR A 124 -1.03 20.10 7.21
CA THR A 124 -0.58 21.48 7.31
C THR A 124 0.03 21.93 5.99
N ARG A 125 0.94 21.12 5.47
CA ARG A 125 1.66 21.38 4.22
C ARG A 125 2.36 20.13 3.69
N ALA A 126 2.81 20.23 2.44
CA ALA A 126 3.91 19.42 1.94
C ALA A 126 4.90 20.33 1.20
N HIS A 127 6.19 20.11 1.43
CA HIS A 127 7.23 20.94 0.85
C HIS A 127 8.39 20.14 0.28
N LEU A 128 9.04 20.75 -0.71
CA LEU A 128 10.20 20.17 -1.36
C LEU A 128 11.47 20.47 -0.56
N GLU A 129 12.31 19.46 -0.45
CA GLU A 129 13.65 19.59 0.14
C GLU A 129 14.62 18.58 -0.47
N GLU A 130 15.90 18.71 -0.15
CA GLU A 130 16.92 17.75 -0.50
C GLU A 130 17.23 16.79 0.66
N ASP A 131 17.53 15.53 0.37
CA ASP A 131 18.01 14.61 1.39
C ASP A 131 19.49 14.88 1.73
N ALA A 132 19.91 14.57 2.95
CA ALA A 132 21.32 14.55 3.36
C ALA A 132 22.01 13.28 2.84
N GLY A 133 23.34 13.26 2.89
CA GLY A 133 24.13 12.07 2.65
C GLY A 133 23.92 11.00 3.73
N LYS A 134 24.82 10.05 3.80
CA LYS A 134 24.77 8.95 4.78
C LYS A 134 26.09 8.85 5.52
N SER A 135 26.03 8.84 6.85
CA SER A 135 27.18 8.54 7.71
C SER A 135 27.23 7.03 7.97
N LEU A 136 28.39 6.41 7.70
CA LEU A 136 28.65 4.98 7.86
C LEU A 136 29.56 4.79 9.09
N HIS A 137 28.99 4.20 10.15
CA HIS A 137 29.72 4.02 11.42
C HIS A 137 30.23 2.61 11.63
N GLU A 138 29.58 1.62 11.02
CA GLU A 138 29.86 0.20 11.28
C GLU A 138 31.10 -0.33 10.52
N ASP A 139 31.38 0.26 9.34
CA ASP A 139 32.44 -0.21 8.46
C ASP A 139 33.86 0.34 8.82
N PHE A 140 33.94 1.26 9.80
CA PHE A 140 35.17 2.01 10.08
C PHE A 140 35.50 2.07 11.58
N HIS A 141 36.46 1.30 12.07
CA HIS A 141 36.89 1.38 13.48
C HIS A 141 37.43 2.76 13.85
N GLY A 142 36.75 3.47 14.76
CA GLY A 142 37.13 4.78 15.27
C GLY A 142 37.04 5.94 14.26
N LYS A 143 36.34 5.72 13.14
CA LYS A 143 36.09 6.71 12.08
C LYS A 143 34.67 6.55 11.56
N SER A 144 34.16 7.56 10.87
CA SER A 144 32.93 7.50 10.13
C SER A 144 33.21 7.68 8.64
N GLY A 145 32.71 6.78 7.81
CA GLY A 145 32.66 6.98 6.37
C GLY A 145 31.53 7.91 5.99
N ILE A 146 31.67 8.68 4.93
CA ILE A 146 30.65 9.57 4.39
C ILE A 146 30.33 9.12 2.96
N ASP A 147 29.04 8.81 2.73
CA ASP A 147 28.51 8.50 1.41
C ASP A 147 27.52 9.60 0.99
N LEU A 148 27.87 10.33 -0.06
CA LEU A 148 27.08 11.44 -0.59
C LEU A 148 26.18 11.05 -1.77
N ASN A 149 26.03 9.76 -2.06
CA ASN A 149 25.12 9.30 -3.13
C ASN A 149 23.67 9.76 -2.86
N ARG A 150 23.23 9.78 -1.61
CA ARG A 150 21.88 10.23 -1.24
C ARG A 150 21.77 11.76 -1.15
N ALA A 151 22.87 12.48 -0.87
CA ALA A 151 22.85 13.94 -0.75
C ALA A 151 22.26 14.60 -2.00
N GLY A 152 21.23 15.44 -1.83
CA GLY A 152 20.53 16.08 -2.93
C GLY A 152 19.44 15.24 -3.58
N THR A 153 19.13 14.04 -3.10
CA THR A 153 17.94 13.28 -3.53
C THR A 153 16.68 14.08 -3.22
N PRO A 154 15.74 14.24 -4.18
CA PRO A 154 14.55 15.01 -3.93
C PRO A 154 13.66 14.37 -2.88
N LEU A 155 13.24 15.15 -1.88
CA LEU A 155 12.27 14.76 -0.86
C LEU A 155 11.01 15.62 -0.96
N LEU A 156 9.89 15.00 -0.64
CA LEU A 156 8.67 15.69 -0.25
C LEU A 156 8.43 15.40 1.23
N GLU A 157 8.56 16.44 2.08
CA GLU A 157 8.17 16.35 3.49
C GLU A 157 6.69 16.71 3.62
N ILE A 158 5.92 15.80 4.21
CA ILE A 158 4.46 15.87 4.37
C ILE A 158 4.14 15.94 5.84
N VAL A 159 3.53 17.05 6.27
CA VAL A 159 3.26 17.34 7.69
C VAL A 159 1.76 17.35 7.94
N THR A 160 1.29 16.55 8.90
CA THR A 160 -0.11 16.53 9.30
C THR A 160 -0.42 17.53 10.42
N GLU A 161 -1.70 17.93 10.51
CA GLU A 161 -2.24 18.42 11.76
C GLU A 161 -2.27 17.29 12.81
N PRO A 162 -2.27 17.63 14.12
CA PRO A 162 -2.30 16.63 15.19
C PRO A 162 -3.72 16.06 15.41
N ASP A 163 -4.31 15.53 14.37
CA ASP A 163 -5.70 15.06 14.32
C ASP A 163 -5.88 13.63 14.84
N MET A 164 -4.82 12.82 14.84
CA MET A 164 -4.90 11.41 15.20
C MET A 164 -4.93 11.22 16.72
N ARG A 165 -5.68 10.19 17.15
CA ARG A 165 -5.96 9.92 18.57
C ARG A 165 -5.58 8.51 19.05
N SER A 166 -5.03 7.70 18.14
CA SER A 166 -4.54 6.35 18.47
C SER A 166 -3.41 5.93 17.54
N SER A 167 -2.61 4.96 17.97
CA SER A 167 -1.60 4.31 17.14
C SER A 167 -2.22 3.62 15.91
N ASP A 168 -3.45 3.10 16.02
CA ASP A 168 -4.16 2.49 14.89
C ASP A 168 -4.52 3.54 13.83
N GLU A 169 -4.95 4.75 14.21
CA GLU A 169 -5.15 5.86 13.29
C GLU A 169 -3.85 6.28 12.61
N ALA A 170 -2.75 6.37 13.36
CA ALA A 170 -1.42 6.70 12.84
C ALA A 170 -0.92 5.68 11.81
N VAL A 171 -1.09 4.39 12.09
CA VAL A 171 -0.73 3.31 11.15
C VAL A 171 -1.63 3.31 9.93
N ALA A 172 -2.94 3.55 10.10
CA ALA A 172 -3.87 3.66 8.98
C ALA A 172 -3.48 4.83 8.06
N TYR A 173 -3.15 5.99 8.65
CA TYR A 173 -2.65 7.16 7.91
C TYR A 173 -1.38 6.82 7.11
N ALA A 174 -0.37 6.27 7.78
CA ALA A 174 0.90 5.95 7.14
C ALA A 174 0.72 4.96 5.97
N LYS A 175 -0.16 3.96 6.12
CA LYS A 175 -0.49 3.00 5.05
C LYS A 175 -1.21 3.65 3.87
N VAL A 176 -2.20 4.50 4.12
CA VAL A 176 -2.94 5.20 3.06
C VAL A 176 -2.03 6.16 2.32
N LEU A 177 -1.20 6.93 3.04
CA LEU A 177 -0.23 7.83 2.41
C LEU A 177 0.81 7.05 1.60
N HIS A 178 1.36 5.97 2.13
CA HIS A 178 2.29 5.08 1.43
C HIS A 178 1.69 4.53 0.13
N ALA A 179 0.46 4.03 0.19
CA ALA A 179 -0.24 3.56 -1.00
C ALA A 179 -0.48 4.70 -2.01
N LEU A 180 -0.86 5.90 -1.54
CA LEU A 180 -1.13 7.07 -2.38
C LEU A 180 0.12 7.53 -3.15
N VAL A 181 1.28 7.69 -2.49
CA VAL A 181 2.50 8.16 -3.15
C VAL A 181 3.01 7.18 -4.21
N ARG A 182 2.80 5.87 -3.99
CA ARG A 182 3.06 4.84 -5.00
C ARG A 182 2.04 4.91 -6.13
N TRP A 183 0.77 5.06 -5.81
CA TRP A 183 -0.33 5.11 -6.78
C TRP A 183 -0.16 6.24 -7.79
N ILE A 184 0.18 7.43 -7.33
CA ILE A 184 0.42 8.58 -8.20
C ILE A 184 1.84 8.61 -8.81
N GLY A 185 2.65 7.58 -8.54
CA GLY A 185 3.96 7.37 -9.15
C GLY A 185 5.02 8.40 -8.75
N ILE A 186 4.96 8.95 -7.52
CA ILE A 186 5.93 9.94 -7.05
C ILE A 186 7.01 9.37 -6.12
N CYS A 187 6.79 8.17 -5.54
CA CYS A 187 7.71 7.49 -4.64
C CYS A 187 7.52 5.97 -4.78
N ASP A 188 8.60 5.20 -4.63
CA ASP A 188 8.54 3.73 -4.65
C ASP A 188 7.99 3.14 -3.34
N GLY A 189 8.03 3.92 -2.26
CA GLY A 189 7.53 3.53 -0.95
C GLY A 189 8.44 2.55 -0.19
N ASN A 190 9.69 2.34 -0.61
CA ASN A 190 10.57 1.39 0.05
C ASN A 190 11.05 1.92 1.41
N MET A 191 10.43 1.41 2.49
CA MET A 191 10.77 1.81 3.87
C MET A 191 12.14 1.27 4.29
N GLN A 192 12.58 0.12 3.76
CA GLN A 192 13.87 -0.49 4.13
C GLN A 192 15.05 0.28 3.53
N GLU A 193 14.89 0.79 2.31
CA GLU A 193 15.88 1.64 1.64
C GLU A 193 15.81 3.09 2.12
N GLY A 194 14.75 3.46 2.86
CA GLY A 194 14.54 4.80 3.40
C GLY A 194 13.89 5.76 2.41
N SER A 195 13.28 5.24 1.32
CA SER A 195 12.52 6.07 0.38
C SER A 195 11.23 6.61 0.98
N PHE A 196 10.70 5.96 2.01
CA PHE A 196 9.51 6.40 2.75
C PHE A 196 9.80 6.27 4.25
N ARG A 197 9.84 7.40 4.94
CA ARG A 197 10.15 7.51 6.37
C ARG A 197 9.06 8.27 7.09
N CYS A 198 8.66 7.80 8.27
CA CYS A 198 7.71 8.48 9.13
C CYS A 198 8.36 8.81 10.47
N ASP A 199 8.12 10.03 10.95
CA ASP A 199 8.41 10.46 12.31
C ASP A 199 7.09 10.79 13.01
N ALA A 200 6.90 10.34 14.25
CA ALA A 200 5.66 10.54 14.98
C ALA A 200 5.85 11.55 16.12
N ASN A 201 5.02 12.57 16.13
CA ASN A 201 4.91 13.53 17.22
C ASN A 201 3.77 13.11 18.15
N VAL A 202 4.07 12.74 19.39
CA VAL A 202 3.10 12.19 20.34
C VAL A 202 3.04 13.05 21.60
N SER A 203 1.85 13.39 22.04
CA SER A 203 1.56 13.99 23.34
C SER A 203 0.29 13.40 23.96
N VAL A 204 0.15 13.51 25.28
CA VAL A 204 -1.07 13.16 26.00
C VAL A 204 -1.56 14.33 26.82
N ARG A 205 -2.88 14.45 26.97
CA ARG A 205 -3.53 15.46 27.80
C ARG A 205 -4.74 14.85 28.55
N PRO A 206 -5.16 15.43 29.68
CA PRO A 206 -6.44 15.07 30.27
C PRO A 206 -7.60 15.30 29.31
N LYS A 207 -8.58 14.40 29.29
CA LYS A 207 -9.78 14.59 28.44
C LYS A 207 -10.50 15.87 28.78
N GLY A 208 -10.85 16.63 27.73
CA GLY A 208 -11.53 17.92 27.87
C GLY A 208 -10.60 19.13 28.05
N GLN A 209 -9.31 18.91 28.22
CA GLN A 209 -8.33 20.00 28.21
C GLN A 209 -8.14 20.54 26.79
N ALA A 210 -8.23 21.86 26.60
CA ALA A 210 -8.02 22.50 25.28
C ALA A 210 -6.55 22.54 24.89
N GLU A 211 -5.66 22.83 25.84
CA GLU A 211 -4.22 22.94 25.59
C GLU A 211 -3.59 21.57 25.31
N LEU A 212 -2.70 21.53 24.33
CA LEU A 212 -1.95 20.31 24.00
C LEU A 212 -0.93 20.00 25.08
N GLY A 213 -0.67 18.70 25.30
CA GLY A 213 0.43 18.26 26.14
C GLY A 213 1.80 18.48 25.47
N THR A 214 2.86 18.27 26.26
CA THR A 214 4.23 18.38 25.74
C THR A 214 4.51 17.23 24.76
N ARG A 215 4.83 17.56 23.52
CA ARG A 215 5.10 16.58 22.47
C ARG A 215 6.51 16.01 22.59
N ARG A 216 6.65 14.75 22.20
CA ARG A 216 7.94 14.12 21.88
C ARG A 216 7.90 13.58 20.45
N GLU A 217 8.99 13.79 19.73
CA GLU A 217 9.20 13.32 18.38
C GLU A 217 9.88 11.95 18.40
N ILE A 218 9.28 10.94 17.78
CA ILE A 218 9.81 9.57 17.73
C ILE A 218 10.39 9.33 16.34
N LYS A 219 11.66 8.94 16.27
CA LYS A 219 12.39 8.60 15.03
C LYS A 219 12.73 7.11 14.97
N ASN A 220 13.30 6.68 13.85
CA ASN A 220 13.69 5.29 13.58
C ASN A 220 12.49 4.33 13.42
N LEU A 221 11.44 4.80 12.75
CA LEU A 221 10.20 4.06 12.52
C LEU A 221 10.20 3.40 11.13
N ASN A 222 11.00 2.36 10.95
CA ASN A 222 11.30 1.75 9.65
C ASN A 222 10.25 0.72 9.19
N SER A 223 9.12 0.60 9.89
CA SER A 223 7.98 -0.24 9.50
C SER A 223 6.70 0.24 10.16
N PHE A 224 5.54 -0.12 9.59
CA PHE A 224 4.25 0.18 10.20
C PHE A 224 4.08 -0.48 11.57
N ARG A 225 4.71 -1.63 11.80
CA ARG A 225 4.73 -2.29 13.10
C ARG A 225 5.51 -1.46 14.12
N PHE A 226 6.71 -1.00 13.78
CA PHE A 226 7.51 -0.16 14.66
C PHE A 226 6.84 1.18 14.96
N LEU A 227 6.16 1.77 13.95
CA LEU A 227 5.35 2.98 14.16
C LEU A 227 4.30 2.75 15.26
N LYS A 228 3.55 1.63 15.21
CA LYS A 228 2.56 1.29 16.22
C LYS A 228 3.17 1.07 17.60
N GLU A 229 4.16 0.19 17.69
CA GLU A 229 4.82 -0.20 18.93
C GLU A 229 5.45 1.02 19.64
N ALA A 230 6.12 1.88 18.89
CA ALA A 230 6.75 3.09 19.41
C ALA A 230 5.72 4.11 19.94
N ILE A 231 4.64 4.34 19.22
CA ILE A 231 3.56 5.23 19.66
C ILE A 231 2.89 4.67 20.91
N ASP A 232 2.56 3.38 20.95
CA ASP A 232 1.91 2.74 22.10
C ASP A 232 2.81 2.82 23.35
N TYR A 233 4.11 2.58 23.19
CA TYR A 233 5.09 2.74 24.27
C TYR A 233 5.15 4.18 24.78
N GLU A 234 5.29 5.15 23.87
CA GLU A 234 5.43 6.56 24.22
C GLU A 234 4.18 7.11 24.93
N ILE A 235 2.99 6.70 24.49
CA ILE A 235 1.73 7.05 25.14
C ILE A 235 1.73 6.56 26.60
N GLN A 236 2.04 5.29 26.80
CA GLN A 236 2.04 4.69 28.14
C GLN A 236 3.11 5.32 29.02
N TRP A 237 4.30 5.57 28.48
CA TRP A 237 5.38 6.22 29.20
C TRP A 237 4.98 7.63 29.65
N GLN A 238 4.41 8.47 28.76
CA GLN A 238 3.97 9.81 29.12
C GLN A 238 2.87 9.82 30.19
N ILE A 239 1.89 8.92 30.08
CA ILE A 239 0.83 8.79 31.09
C ILE A 239 1.44 8.45 32.45
N ASN A 240 2.32 7.46 32.53
CA ASN A 240 2.97 7.04 33.78
C ASN A 240 3.78 8.19 34.39
N GLU A 241 4.57 8.93 33.59
CA GLU A 241 5.34 10.07 34.07
C GLU A 241 4.44 11.14 34.71
N ILE A 242 3.33 11.47 34.05
CA ILE A 242 2.40 12.50 34.55
C ILE A 242 1.67 12.00 35.81
N GLU A 243 1.22 10.75 35.87
CA GLU A 243 0.55 10.17 37.05
C GLU A 243 1.47 10.06 38.25
N GLU A 244 2.78 9.91 38.02
CA GLU A 244 3.81 9.97 39.07
C GLU A 244 4.26 11.40 39.42
N GLY A 245 3.62 12.41 38.85
CA GLY A 245 3.89 13.84 39.15
C GLY A 245 5.13 14.40 38.45
N ARG A 246 5.73 13.68 37.53
CA ARG A 246 6.87 14.17 36.72
C ARG A 246 6.37 14.95 35.48
N LYS A 247 7.18 15.92 35.06
CA LYS A 247 6.89 16.72 33.88
C LYS A 247 7.51 16.08 32.65
N ILE A 248 6.75 16.02 31.56
CA ILE A 248 7.27 15.60 30.26
C ILE A 248 8.21 16.69 29.73
N GLN A 249 9.42 16.29 29.35
CA GLN A 249 10.36 17.14 28.64
C GLN A 249 10.20 16.97 27.13
N GLN A 250 10.13 18.07 26.39
CA GLN A 250 10.15 18.02 24.93
C GLN A 250 11.50 17.46 24.46
N ALA A 251 11.45 16.41 23.67
CA ALA A 251 12.65 15.72 23.20
C ALA A 251 12.39 15.03 21.87
N THR A 252 13.47 14.78 21.13
CA THR A 252 13.53 13.80 20.06
C THR A 252 14.03 12.49 20.64
N VAL A 253 13.32 11.39 20.39
CA VAL A 253 13.63 10.05 20.89
C VAL A 253 13.79 9.07 19.73
N LEU A 254 14.64 8.07 19.90
CA LEU A 254 14.80 6.96 18.97
C LEU A 254 14.04 5.74 19.49
N PHE A 255 13.30 5.09 18.63
CA PHE A 255 12.72 3.79 18.93
C PHE A 255 13.79 2.70 18.82
N ASP A 256 13.89 1.89 19.86
CA ASP A 256 14.75 0.70 19.95
C ASP A 256 13.85 -0.53 19.76
N PRO A 257 13.80 -1.13 18.56
CA PRO A 257 12.90 -2.24 18.28
C PRO A 257 13.25 -3.54 19.00
N ASP A 258 14.52 -3.71 19.41
CA ASP A 258 14.96 -4.92 20.10
C ASP A 258 14.44 -4.96 21.55
N ASN A 259 14.37 -3.79 22.19
CA ASN A 259 13.87 -3.65 23.57
C ASN A 259 12.45 -3.13 23.65
N GLY A 260 11.86 -2.65 22.53
CA GLY A 260 10.51 -2.10 22.47
C GLY A 260 10.34 -0.79 23.27
N VAL A 261 11.39 0.04 23.37
CA VAL A 261 11.41 1.28 24.15
C VAL A 261 11.89 2.48 23.34
N THR A 262 11.60 3.69 23.82
CA THR A 262 12.19 4.91 23.26
C THR A 262 13.36 5.40 24.12
N ARG A 263 14.40 5.94 23.49
CA ARG A 263 15.57 6.53 24.16
C ARG A 263 15.75 7.97 23.71
N VAL A 264 16.02 8.88 24.65
CA VAL A 264 16.28 10.28 24.32
C VAL A 264 17.53 10.39 23.46
N MET A 265 17.40 11.05 22.32
CA MET A 265 18.47 11.41 21.40
C MET A 265 18.97 12.84 21.67
N ARG A 266 18.01 13.77 21.80
CA ARG A 266 18.30 15.18 22.13
C ARG A 266 17.09 15.81 22.85
N THR A 267 17.38 16.80 23.70
CA THR A 267 16.36 17.59 24.39
C THR A 267 16.09 18.90 23.61
N LYS A 268 15.06 19.66 24.04
CA LYS A 268 14.74 20.97 23.46
C LYS A 268 15.88 22.00 23.64
N GLU A 269 16.65 21.89 24.71
CA GLU A 269 17.81 22.76 24.99
C GLU A 269 18.89 22.61 23.94
N ASP A 270 18.97 21.43 23.30
CA ASP A 270 19.86 21.12 22.19
C ASP A 270 19.24 21.40 20.81
N ALA A 271 18.01 21.97 20.77
CA ALA A 271 17.34 22.25 19.50
C ALA A 271 18.07 23.34 18.72
N HIS A 272 18.46 23.02 17.49
CA HIS A 272 19.13 23.97 16.63
C HIS A 272 18.17 25.08 16.19
N ASP A 273 18.60 26.36 16.35
CA ASP A 273 18.04 27.47 15.61
C ASP A 273 18.55 27.40 14.18
N TYR A 274 17.71 26.90 13.27
CA TYR A 274 18.09 26.71 11.87
C TYR A 274 18.26 28.02 11.08
N ARG A 275 17.89 29.16 11.62
CA ARG A 275 18.09 30.48 11.01
C ARG A 275 17.73 30.50 9.53
N TYR A 276 16.49 30.09 9.24
CA TYR A 276 15.99 30.04 7.87
C TYR A 276 16.09 31.42 7.19
N PHE A 277 16.53 31.39 5.93
CA PHE A 277 16.43 32.55 5.04
C PHE A 277 16.29 32.06 3.59
N PRO A 278 15.67 32.86 2.69
CA PRO A 278 15.54 32.50 1.28
C PRO A 278 16.89 32.18 0.65
N ASP A 279 16.97 31.08 -0.10
CA ASP A 279 18.20 30.71 -0.81
C ASP A 279 18.49 31.75 -1.91
N PRO A 280 19.64 32.45 -1.86
CA PRO A 280 19.97 33.50 -2.83
C PRO A 280 20.29 32.95 -4.23
N ASP A 281 20.60 31.67 -4.36
CA ASP A 281 20.97 31.02 -5.62
C ASP A 281 19.75 30.44 -6.36
N LEU A 282 18.57 30.46 -5.74
CA LEU A 282 17.33 29.97 -6.32
C LEU A 282 16.29 31.08 -6.47
N LEU A 283 15.81 31.28 -7.67
CA LEU A 283 14.68 32.17 -7.92
C LEU A 283 13.41 31.60 -7.30
N PRO A 284 12.44 32.46 -6.93
CA PRO A 284 11.12 31.98 -6.54
C PRO A 284 10.53 31.05 -7.59
N LEU A 285 10.02 29.91 -7.17
CA LEU A 285 9.33 28.96 -8.02
C LEU A 285 7.94 29.49 -8.35
N ILE A 286 7.67 29.72 -9.62
CA ILE A 286 6.36 30.13 -10.13
C ILE A 286 5.69 28.92 -10.81
N ILE A 287 4.52 28.56 -10.33
CA ILE A 287 3.72 27.44 -10.84
C ILE A 287 2.48 28.02 -11.51
N SER A 288 2.43 27.97 -12.85
CA SER A 288 1.29 28.49 -13.60
C SER A 288 0.06 27.57 -13.51
N ALA A 289 -1.11 28.18 -13.70
CA ALA A 289 -2.37 27.43 -13.77
C ALA A 289 -2.36 26.38 -14.89
N ASP A 290 -1.73 26.69 -16.03
CA ASP A 290 -1.59 25.72 -17.14
C ASP A 290 -0.71 24.53 -16.78
N TRP A 291 0.35 24.75 -16.01
CA TRP A 291 1.18 23.64 -15.52
C TRP A 291 0.39 22.73 -14.58
N ILE A 292 -0.36 23.31 -13.63
CA ILE A 292 -1.25 22.56 -12.72
C ILE A 292 -2.29 21.78 -13.53
N ALA A 293 -2.96 22.44 -14.51
CA ALA A 293 -3.97 21.80 -15.33
C ALA A 293 -3.42 20.61 -16.15
N ARG A 294 -2.22 20.76 -16.72
CA ARG A 294 -1.53 19.66 -17.41
C ARG A 294 -1.26 18.49 -16.47
N VAL A 295 -0.65 18.73 -15.30
CA VAL A 295 -0.35 17.68 -14.33
C VAL A 295 -1.64 17.00 -13.85
N LYS A 296 -2.72 17.76 -13.66
CA LYS A 296 -4.04 17.23 -13.31
C LYS A 296 -4.59 16.30 -14.39
N SER A 297 -4.42 16.61 -15.65
CA SER A 297 -4.87 15.75 -16.77
C SER A 297 -4.08 14.43 -16.88
N GLU A 298 -2.87 14.40 -16.35
CA GLU A 298 -2.00 13.22 -16.32
C GLU A 298 -2.15 12.40 -15.02
N LEU A 299 -2.95 12.86 -14.06
CA LEU A 299 -3.14 12.17 -12.81
C LEU A 299 -4.04 10.94 -13.04
N PRO A 300 -3.65 9.74 -12.56
CA PRO A 300 -4.53 8.57 -12.64
C PRO A 300 -5.78 8.75 -11.78
N GLU A 301 -6.82 7.96 -12.05
CA GLU A 301 -7.95 7.84 -11.13
C GLU A 301 -7.43 7.44 -9.75
N LEU A 302 -7.84 8.16 -8.70
CA LEU A 302 -7.33 7.92 -7.36
C LEU A 302 -7.95 6.68 -6.70
N PRO A 303 -7.25 6.00 -5.76
CA PRO A 303 -7.73 4.77 -5.13
C PRO A 303 -9.15 4.87 -4.57
N ARG A 304 -9.49 5.99 -3.93
CA ARG A 304 -10.83 6.20 -3.37
C ARG A 304 -11.90 6.30 -4.46
N GLN A 305 -11.63 7.04 -5.54
CA GLN A 305 -12.55 7.19 -6.67
C GLN A 305 -12.77 5.83 -7.36
N MET A 306 -11.70 5.10 -7.59
CA MET A 306 -11.74 3.77 -8.19
C MET A 306 -12.48 2.77 -7.29
N ARG A 307 -12.24 2.79 -5.98
CA ARG A 307 -12.97 1.97 -5.01
C ARG A 307 -14.47 2.25 -5.09
N ASP A 308 -14.86 3.52 -5.06
CA ASP A 308 -16.26 3.93 -5.10
C ASP A 308 -16.90 3.52 -6.44
N ARG A 309 -16.17 3.61 -7.55
CA ARG A 309 -16.59 3.10 -8.86
C ARG A 309 -16.75 1.57 -8.86
N PHE A 310 -15.84 0.81 -8.26
CA PHE A 310 -15.98 -0.64 -8.16
C PHE A 310 -17.20 -1.07 -7.35
N ILE A 311 -17.54 -0.31 -6.31
CA ILE A 311 -18.77 -0.56 -5.53
C ILE A 311 -20.00 -0.22 -6.36
N ASN A 312 -20.07 0.97 -6.95
CA ASN A 312 -21.27 1.49 -7.59
C ASN A 312 -21.53 0.86 -8.97
N ASP A 313 -20.47 0.68 -9.80
CA ASP A 313 -20.62 0.27 -11.20
C ASP A 313 -20.43 -1.23 -11.41
N LEU A 314 -19.70 -1.91 -10.52
CA LEU A 314 -19.41 -3.34 -10.59
C LEU A 314 -20.11 -4.16 -9.50
N GLY A 315 -20.80 -3.50 -8.56
CA GLY A 315 -21.54 -4.17 -7.48
C GLY A 315 -20.67 -4.93 -6.48
N LEU A 316 -19.41 -4.54 -6.32
CA LEU A 316 -18.51 -5.16 -5.36
C LEU A 316 -18.80 -4.72 -3.94
N SER A 317 -18.46 -5.55 -2.97
CA SER A 317 -18.48 -5.15 -1.56
C SER A 317 -17.39 -4.10 -1.28
N SER A 318 -17.58 -3.27 -0.24
CA SER A 318 -16.55 -2.32 0.20
C SER A 318 -15.23 -3.02 0.53
N TYR A 319 -15.30 -4.22 1.09
CA TYR A 319 -14.11 -5.04 1.39
C TYR A 319 -13.35 -5.41 0.11
N ASP A 320 -14.04 -5.96 -0.89
CA ASP A 320 -13.42 -6.36 -2.16
C ASP A 320 -12.82 -5.16 -2.88
N ALA A 321 -13.59 -4.08 -2.99
CA ALA A 321 -13.15 -2.86 -3.66
C ALA A 321 -11.91 -2.25 -2.98
N THR A 322 -11.85 -2.23 -1.64
CA THR A 322 -10.70 -1.76 -0.89
C THR A 322 -9.47 -2.65 -1.12
N ALA A 323 -9.63 -3.97 -1.11
CA ALA A 323 -8.53 -4.90 -1.35
C ALA A 323 -7.97 -4.76 -2.78
N LEU A 324 -8.85 -4.65 -3.78
CA LEU A 324 -8.47 -4.51 -5.19
C LEU A 324 -7.84 -3.14 -5.52
N THR A 325 -8.10 -2.12 -4.73
CA THR A 325 -7.50 -0.78 -4.88
C THR A 325 -6.35 -0.53 -3.89
N SER A 326 -5.76 -1.60 -3.34
CA SER A 326 -4.61 -1.49 -2.41
C SER A 326 -3.29 -1.15 -3.13
N SER A 327 -3.16 -1.47 -4.41
CA SER A 327 -2.04 -1.09 -5.27
C SER A 327 -2.49 -0.89 -6.71
N PRO A 328 -1.77 -0.08 -7.51
CA PRO A 328 -2.07 0.11 -8.92
C PRO A 328 -2.08 -1.20 -9.70
N GLU A 329 -1.09 -2.06 -9.44
CA GLU A 329 -0.91 -3.33 -10.14
C GLU A 329 -2.12 -4.26 -9.93
N MET A 330 -2.65 -4.29 -8.69
CA MET A 330 -3.83 -5.09 -8.34
C MET A 330 -5.08 -4.57 -9.05
N ALA A 331 -5.26 -3.25 -9.06
CA ALA A 331 -6.38 -2.61 -9.71
C ALA A 331 -6.35 -2.81 -11.24
N ASP A 332 -5.20 -2.59 -11.86
CA ASP A 332 -5.02 -2.74 -13.31
C ASP A 332 -5.23 -4.19 -13.75
N TYR A 333 -4.72 -5.16 -12.98
CA TYR A 333 -4.92 -6.57 -13.26
C TYR A 333 -6.41 -6.96 -13.18
N PHE A 334 -7.09 -6.51 -12.12
CA PHE A 334 -8.52 -6.74 -11.94
C PHE A 334 -9.34 -6.09 -13.07
N GLU A 335 -9.12 -4.82 -13.37
CA GLU A 335 -9.85 -4.11 -14.44
C GLU A 335 -9.62 -4.76 -15.80
N SER A 336 -8.38 -5.12 -16.11
CA SER A 336 -8.03 -5.85 -17.34
C SER A 336 -8.75 -7.20 -17.44
N THR A 337 -8.88 -7.90 -16.31
CA THR A 337 -9.63 -9.17 -16.24
C THR A 337 -11.13 -8.93 -16.48
N VAL A 338 -11.73 -7.93 -15.82
CA VAL A 338 -13.16 -7.59 -15.99
C VAL A 338 -13.47 -7.06 -17.37
N ALA A 339 -12.57 -6.28 -17.99
CA ALA A 339 -12.75 -5.77 -19.34
C ALA A 339 -12.96 -6.88 -20.37
N ILE A 340 -12.30 -8.03 -20.18
CA ILE A 340 -12.42 -9.21 -21.05
C ILE A 340 -13.57 -10.12 -20.61
N ALA A 341 -13.69 -10.38 -19.31
CA ALA A 341 -14.70 -11.31 -18.78
C ALA A 341 -16.13 -10.70 -18.76
N GLY A 342 -16.24 -9.37 -18.87
CA GLY A 342 -17.49 -8.64 -18.80
C GLY A 342 -17.91 -8.28 -17.36
N LYS A 343 -18.61 -7.16 -17.20
CA LYS A 343 -19.05 -6.61 -15.91
C LYS A 343 -19.88 -7.60 -15.06
N ALA A 344 -20.68 -8.46 -15.69
CA ALA A 344 -21.45 -9.48 -15.00
C ALA A 344 -20.57 -10.49 -14.22
N ASN A 345 -19.33 -10.63 -14.61
CA ASN A 345 -18.34 -11.52 -13.97
C ASN A 345 -17.41 -10.77 -13.00
N ALA A 346 -17.67 -9.51 -12.67
CA ALA A 346 -16.79 -8.71 -11.79
C ALA A 346 -16.55 -9.38 -10.42
N LYS A 347 -17.60 -9.91 -9.79
CA LYS A 347 -17.45 -10.59 -8.49
C LYS A 347 -16.62 -11.88 -8.57
N PRO A 348 -16.86 -12.79 -9.53
CA PRO A 348 -15.94 -13.90 -9.80
C PRO A 348 -14.50 -13.47 -10.06
N CYS A 349 -14.27 -12.42 -10.88
CA CYS A 349 -12.93 -11.87 -11.13
C CYS A 349 -12.28 -11.41 -9.82
N ALA A 350 -12.99 -10.64 -9.01
CA ALA A 350 -12.50 -10.16 -7.72
C ALA A 350 -12.07 -11.33 -6.81
N ASN A 351 -12.92 -12.35 -6.67
CA ASN A 351 -12.62 -13.52 -5.85
C ASN A 351 -11.34 -14.24 -6.33
N TRP A 352 -11.21 -14.48 -7.63
CA TRP A 352 -10.05 -15.17 -8.18
C TRP A 352 -8.75 -14.36 -8.04
N VAL A 353 -8.81 -13.06 -8.26
CA VAL A 353 -7.64 -12.18 -8.09
C VAL A 353 -7.21 -12.12 -6.62
N MET A 354 -8.16 -11.91 -5.70
CA MET A 354 -7.84 -11.74 -4.28
C MET A 354 -7.53 -13.05 -3.55
N VAL A 355 -8.04 -14.20 -4.03
CA VAL A 355 -7.90 -15.47 -3.31
C VAL A 355 -6.95 -16.40 -4.05
N ASP A 356 -7.33 -16.91 -5.22
CA ASP A 356 -6.57 -17.98 -5.90
C ASP A 356 -5.23 -17.47 -6.47
N LEU A 357 -5.25 -16.31 -7.16
CA LEU A 357 -4.04 -15.70 -7.70
C LEU A 357 -3.12 -15.21 -6.58
N ALA A 358 -3.66 -14.45 -5.61
CA ALA A 358 -2.88 -13.92 -4.50
C ALA A 358 -2.27 -15.03 -3.64
N ALA A 359 -3.01 -16.11 -3.36
CA ALA A 359 -2.47 -17.27 -2.62
C ALA A 359 -1.31 -17.93 -3.36
N ARG A 360 -1.39 -18.01 -4.70
CA ARG A 360 -0.34 -18.61 -5.51
C ARG A 360 0.91 -17.76 -5.56
N LEU A 361 0.76 -16.44 -5.73
CA LEU A 361 1.85 -15.47 -5.67
C LEU A 361 2.57 -15.54 -4.32
N ASN A 362 1.81 -15.46 -3.23
CA ASN A 362 2.35 -15.52 -1.86
C ASN A 362 3.13 -16.81 -1.59
N LYS A 363 2.63 -17.96 -2.08
CA LYS A 363 3.29 -19.26 -1.92
C LYS A 363 4.67 -19.28 -2.58
N GLU A 364 4.85 -18.56 -3.68
CA GLU A 364 6.11 -18.50 -4.42
C GLU A 364 6.95 -17.24 -4.10
N GLY A 365 6.47 -16.37 -3.20
CA GLY A 365 7.14 -15.10 -2.87
C GLY A 365 7.25 -14.16 -4.06
N LYS A 366 6.27 -14.18 -4.97
CA LYS A 366 6.23 -13.36 -6.18
C LYS A 366 5.31 -12.17 -6.03
N GLU A 367 5.68 -11.08 -6.66
CA GLU A 367 4.80 -9.92 -6.85
C GLU A 367 3.83 -10.16 -8.03
N LEU A 368 2.75 -9.38 -8.08
CA LEU A 368 1.72 -9.53 -9.13
C LEU A 368 2.30 -9.29 -10.55
N ALA A 369 3.26 -8.38 -10.68
CA ALA A 369 3.96 -8.12 -11.93
C ALA A 369 4.71 -9.35 -12.48
N ASP A 370 5.11 -10.29 -11.61
CA ASP A 370 5.81 -11.53 -11.96
C ASP A 370 4.85 -12.70 -12.22
N SER A 371 3.54 -12.45 -12.21
CA SER A 371 2.54 -13.49 -12.44
C SER A 371 2.72 -14.14 -13.82
N PRO A 372 2.90 -15.47 -13.90
CA PRO A 372 2.93 -16.15 -15.18
C PRO A 372 1.56 -16.22 -15.86
N VAL A 373 0.47 -16.01 -15.11
CA VAL A 373 -0.91 -15.96 -15.61
C VAL A 373 -1.29 -14.50 -15.84
N THR A 374 -1.56 -14.16 -17.08
CA THR A 374 -2.01 -12.81 -17.47
C THR A 374 -3.49 -12.60 -17.14
N ALA A 375 -3.92 -11.32 -17.05
CA ALA A 375 -5.33 -10.98 -16.90
C ALA A 375 -6.22 -11.60 -18.00
N ALA A 376 -5.73 -11.64 -19.22
CA ALA A 376 -6.45 -12.26 -20.35
C ALA A 376 -6.64 -13.78 -20.17
N GLN A 377 -5.62 -14.49 -19.70
CA GLN A 377 -5.71 -15.92 -19.43
C GLN A 377 -6.68 -16.21 -18.27
N LEU A 378 -6.62 -15.40 -17.21
CA LEU A 378 -7.56 -15.53 -16.09
C LEU A 378 -9.00 -15.22 -16.54
N ALA A 379 -9.21 -14.17 -17.32
CA ALA A 379 -10.53 -13.85 -17.87
C ALA A 379 -11.08 -14.99 -18.75
N GLY A 380 -10.25 -15.57 -19.62
CA GLY A 380 -10.62 -16.73 -20.44
C GLY A 380 -11.06 -17.92 -19.58
N LEU A 381 -10.34 -18.19 -18.48
CA LEU A 381 -10.70 -19.23 -17.52
C LEU A 381 -12.06 -18.96 -16.87
N LEU A 382 -12.29 -17.72 -16.42
CA LEU A 382 -13.54 -17.30 -15.77
C LEU A 382 -14.74 -17.37 -16.72
N LEU A 383 -14.55 -17.06 -17.99
CA LEU A 383 -15.59 -17.22 -19.01
C LEU A 383 -16.00 -18.69 -19.17
N ARG A 384 -15.05 -19.66 -19.08
CA ARG A 384 -15.35 -21.10 -19.14
C ARG A 384 -16.06 -21.63 -17.89
N ILE A 385 -15.90 -20.94 -16.76
CA ILE A 385 -16.73 -21.21 -15.57
C ILE A 385 -18.14 -20.64 -15.79
N ALA A 386 -18.24 -19.41 -16.27
CA ALA A 386 -19.52 -18.72 -16.45
C ALA A 386 -20.44 -19.39 -17.48
N ASP A 387 -19.87 -19.95 -18.54
CA ASP A 387 -20.61 -20.71 -19.57
C ASP A 387 -20.82 -22.20 -19.25
N ASN A 388 -20.40 -22.64 -18.06
CA ASN A 388 -20.44 -24.02 -17.59
C ASN A 388 -19.63 -25.02 -18.44
N THR A 389 -18.65 -24.56 -19.22
CA THR A 389 -17.70 -25.47 -19.91
C THR A 389 -16.87 -26.26 -18.90
N ILE A 390 -16.55 -25.69 -17.76
CA ILE A 390 -15.85 -26.36 -16.66
C ILE A 390 -16.44 -25.96 -15.30
N SER A 391 -16.27 -26.84 -14.31
CA SER A 391 -16.63 -26.53 -12.92
C SER A 391 -15.51 -25.74 -12.21
N ASN A 392 -15.84 -25.09 -11.08
CA ASN A 392 -14.85 -24.38 -10.24
C ASN A 392 -13.68 -25.27 -9.81
N ASN A 393 -13.91 -26.57 -9.53
CA ASN A 393 -12.86 -27.51 -9.17
C ASN A 393 -11.92 -27.81 -10.36
N ILE A 394 -12.45 -27.89 -11.56
CA ILE A 394 -11.67 -28.07 -12.79
C ILE A 394 -10.90 -26.78 -13.08
N ALA A 395 -11.52 -25.63 -12.86
CA ALA A 395 -10.89 -24.33 -13.08
C ALA A 395 -9.58 -24.16 -12.28
N LYS A 396 -9.52 -24.67 -11.04
CA LYS A 396 -8.27 -24.65 -10.24
C LYS A 396 -7.16 -25.47 -10.90
N ARG A 397 -7.51 -26.59 -11.53
CA ARG A 397 -6.54 -27.40 -12.28
C ARG A 397 -6.08 -26.71 -13.55
N VAL A 398 -6.99 -26.05 -14.26
CA VAL A 398 -6.65 -25.25 -15.45
C VAL A 398 -5.76 -24.08 -15.07
N PHE A 399 -6.05 -23.39 -13.96
CA PHE A 399 -5.24 -22.31 -13.43
C PHE A 399 -3.80 -22.77 -13.10
N GLU A 400 -3.64 -23.93 -12.43
CA GLU A 400 -2.31 -24.49 -12.15
C GLU A 400 -1.56 -24.85 -13.44
N ALA A 401 -2.24 -25.38 -14.46
CA ALA A 401 -1.63 -25.66 -15.74
C ALA A 401 -1.19 -24.37 -16.48
N LEU A 402 -2.01 -23.29 -16.43
CA LEU A 402 -1.64 -21.98 -16.96
C LEU A 402 -0.43 -21.41 -16.19
N TRP A 403 -0.44 -21.55 -14.87
CA TRP A 403 0.65 -21.09 -14.02
C TRP A 403 1.97 -21.78 -14.39
N ASN A 404 1.93 -23.08 -14.66
CA ASN A 404 3.07 -23.89 -15.08
C ASN A 404 3.40 -23.76 -16.57
N ARG A 405 2.66 -22.89 -17.32
CA ARG A 405 2.82 -22.69 -18.77
C ARG A 405 2.61 -23.95 -19.62
N GLU A 406 1.70 -24.83 -19.19
CA GLU A 406 1.35 -26.07 -19.91
C GLU A 406 0.42 -25.84 -21.11
N GLY A 407 -0.11 -24.62 -21.28
CA GLY A 407 -0.88 -24.12 -22.40
C GLY A 407 -0.92 -22.60 -22.43
N ALA A 408 -1.17 -22.03 -23.61
CA ALA A 408 -1.24 -20.57 -23.79
C ALA A 408 -2.60 -19.98 -23.39
N THR A 409 -3.67 -20.76 -23.42
CA THR A 409 -5.04 -20.34 -23.08
C THR A 409 -5.76 -21.38 -22.22
N ALA A 410 -6.82 -20.96 -21.54
CA ALA A 410 -7.68 -21.88 -20.78
C ALA A 410 -8.29 -22.96 -21.71
N ASP A 411 -8.72 -22.59 -22.91
CA ASP A 411 -9.30 -23.50 -23.88
C ASP A 411 -8.31 -24.59 -24.32
N GLU A 412 -7.08 -24.19 -24.61
CA GLU A 412 -6.01 -25.12 -24.98
C GLU A 412 -5.76 -26.16 -23.87
N VAL A 413 -5.68 -25.72 -22.61
CA VAL A 413 -5.52 -26.63 -21.47
C VAL A 413 -6.72 -27.53 -21.31
N ILE A 414 -7.94 -26.98 -21.40
CA ILE A 414 -9.19 -27.75 -21.29
C ILE A 414 -9.27 -28.83 -22.36
N ASP A 415 -8.95 -28.51 -23.60
CA ASP A 415 -9.01 -29.46 -24.72
C ASP A 415 -7.91 -30.52 -24.61
N LYS A 416 -6.67 -30.10 -24.35
CA LYS A 416 -5.51 -31.01 -24.23
C LYS A 416 -5.67 -32.03 -23.10
N GLN A 417 -6.24 -31.63 -21.99
CA GLN A 417 -6.46 -32.49 -20.83
C GLN A 417 -7.87 -33.10 -20.80
N GLY A 418 -8.70 -32.80 -21.79
CA GLY A 418 -10.07 -33.35 -21.91
C GLY A 418 -10.93 -33.00 -20.69
N LEU A 419 -10.88 -31.73 -20.23
CA LEU A 419 -11.51 -31.26 -18.98
C LEU A 419 -12.93 -30.73 -19.16
N LYS A 420 -13.48 -30.70 -20.37
CA LYS A 420 -14.85 -30.25 -20.61
C LYS A 420 -15.85 -30.98 -19.72
N GLN A 421 -16.79 -30.23 -19.17
CA GLN A 421 -17.84 -30.76 -18.32
C GLN A 421 -18.82 -31.57 -19.16
N ILE A 422 -19.27 -32.69 -18.62
CA ILE A 422 -20.31 -33.50 -19.22
C ILE A 422 -21.65 -32.82 -18.92
N THR A 423 -22.29 -32.28 -19.93
CA THR A 423 -23.61 -31.62 -19.82
C THR A 423 -24.73 -32.43 -20.47
N ASP A 424 -24.38 -33.53 -21.14
CA ASP A 424 -25.36 -34.45 -21.73
C ASP A 424 -26.15 -35.16 -20.62
N SER A 425 -27.43 -34.82 -20.54
CA SER A 425 -28.35 -35.35 -19.53
C SER A 425 -28.46 -36.89 -19.58
N GLY A 426 -28.37 -37.52 -20.77
CA GLY A 426 -28.43 -38.97 -20.93
C GLY A 426 -27.17 -39.65 -20.37
N ALA A 427 -25.99 -39.04 -20.61
CA ALA A 427 -24.74 -39.56 -20.08
C ALA A 427 -24.68 -39.45 -18.54
N ILE A 428 -25.14 -38.30 -17.98
CA ILE A 428 -25.22 -38.13 -16.52
C ILE A 428 -26.25 -39.09 -15.92
N GLU A 429 -27.39 -39.28 -16.57
CA GLU A 429 -28.44 -40.19 -16.11
C GLU A 429 -27.93 -41.62 -16.03
N SER A 430 -27.21 -42.11 -17.05
CA SER A 430 -26.58 -43.44 -17.05
C SER A 430 -25.58 -43.60 -15.89
N LEU A 431 -24.73 -42.58 -15.62
CA LEU A 431 -23.81 -42.59 -14.50
C LEU A 431 -24.54 -42.63 -13.14
N VAL A 432 -25.65 -41.90 -13.02
CA VAL A 432 -26.48 -41.91 -11.82
C VAL A 432 -27.08 -43.30 -11.59
N ASP A 433 -27.61 -43.95 -12.66
CA ASP A 433 -28.20 -45.27 -12.56
C ASP A 433 -27.16 -46.35 -12.16
N GLU A 434 -25.98 -46.33 -12.76
CA GLU A 434 -24.86 -47.20 -12.38
C GLU A 434 -24.49 -47.05 -10.90
N VAL A 435 -24.38 -45.79 -10.43
CA VAL A 435 -24.01 -45.51 -9.04
C VAL A 435 -25.11 -45.91 -8.07
N LEU A 436 -26.38 -45.66 -8.39
CA LEU A 436 -27.51 -46.12 -7.56
C LEU A 436 -27.56 -47.65 -7.45
N ALA A 437 -27.35 -48.37 -8.56
CA ALA A 437 -27.30 -49.82 -8.58
C ALA A 437 -26.13 -50.37 -7.74
N ALA A 438 -24.96 -49.75 -7.82
CA ALA A 438 -23.78 -50.18 -7.08
C ALA A 438 -23.79 -49.79 -5.56
N ASN A 439 -24.67 -48.88 -5.13
CA ASN A 439 -24.70 -48.33 -3.75
C ASN A 439 -26.07 -48.51 -3.08
N ALA A 440 -26.68 -49.70 -3.22
CA ALA A 440 -28.01 -50.01 -2.69
C ALA A 440 -28.17 -49.73 -1.19
N ALA A 441 -27.11 -49.89 -0.41
CA ALA A 441 -27.11 -49.56 1.03
C ALA A 441 -27.33 -48.06 1.30
N ASN A 442 -26.64 -47.19 0.57
CA ASN A 442 -26.79 -45.74 0.70
C ASN A 442 -28.15 -45.25 0.19
N VAL A 443 -28.71 -45.90 -0.84
CA VAL A 443 -30.06 -45.65 -1.32
C VAL A 443 -31.10 -45.96 -0.24
N ALA A 444 -30.97 -47.11 0.42
CA ALA A 444 -31.85 -47.51 1.51
C ALA A 444 -31.74 -46.56 2.72
N GLU A 445 -30.51 -46.14 3.08
CA GLU A 445 -30.29 -45.17 4.14
C GLU A 445 -30.89 -43.79 3.84
N PHE A 446 -30.82 -43.31 2.61
CA PHE A 446 -31.47 -42.07 2.22
C PHE A 446 -33.00 -42.19 2.29
N ARG A 447 -33.56 -43.28 1.77
CA ARG A 447 -35.01 -43.54 1.86
C ARG A 447 -35.50 -43.66 3.31
N ALA A 448 -34.60 -44.04 4.25
CA ALA A 448 -34.86 -44.07 5.67
C ALA A 448 -34.68 -42.68 6.36
N GLY A 449 -34.47 -41.60 5.58
CA GLY A 449 -34.38 -40.21 6.06
C GLY A 449 -32.98 -39.71 6.42
N LYS A 450 -31.90 -40.43 6.07
CA LYS A 450 -30.53 -40.00 6.35
C LYS A 450 -29.97 -39.12 5.21
N GLU A 451 -30.07 -37.83 5.32
CA GLU A 451 -29.53 -36.85 4.32
C GLU A 451 -28.03 -37.04 4.03
N LYS A 452 -27.23 -37.54 4.98
CA LYS A 452 -25.81 -37.79 4.74
C LYS A 452 -25.56 -38.82 3.64
N ALA A 453 -26.48 -39.78 3.44
CA ALA A 453 -26.37 -40.78 2.40
C ALA A 453 -26.55 -40.18 0.99
N PHE A 454 -27.34 -39.10 0.86
CA PHE A 454 -27.45 -38.36 -0.39
C PHE A 454 -26.11 -37.72 -0.82
N ASN A 455 -25.43 -37.06 0.10
CA ASN A 455 -24.12 -36.45 -0.20
C ASN A 455 -23.07 -37.50 -0.56
N ALA A 456 -23.14 -38.71 0.04
CA ALA A 456 -22.28 -39.83 -0.32
C ALA A 456 -22.53 -40.30 -1.75
N LEU A 457 -23.82 -40.41 -2.16
CA LEU A 457 -24.19 -40.79 -3.53
C LEU A 457 -23.76 -39.73 -4.55
N VAL A 458 -23.93 -38.42 -4.24
CA VAL A 458 -23.41 -37.34 -5.08
C VAL A 458 -21.90 -37.48 -5.26
N GLY A 459 -21.17 -37.72 -4.17
CA GLY A 459 -19.72 -37.95 -4.22
C GLY A 459 -19.31 -39.12 -5.11
N GLN A 460 -20.07 -40.22 -5.08
CA GLN A 460 -19.82 -41.41 -5.93
C GLN A 460 -20.07 -41.12 -7.41
N VAL A 461 -21.17 -40.42 -7.75
CA VAL A 461 -21.43 -39.99 -9.14
C VAL A 461 -20.35 -39.07 -9.65
N MET A 462 -19.96 -38.07 -8.84
CA MET A 462 -18.86 -37.16 -9.19
C MET A 462 -17.53 -37.90 -9.38
N LYS A 463 -17.25 -38.92 -8.56
CA LYS A 463 -16.06 -39.75 -8.71
C LYS A 463 -16.13 -40.59 -9.99
N ALA A 464 -17.26 -41.21 -10.30
CA ALA A 464 -17.46 -41.97 -11.53
C ALA A 464 -17.32 -41.10 -12.79
N ALA A 465 -17.84 -39.88 -12.72
CA ALA A 465 -17.68 -38.84 -13.76
C ALA A 465 -16.27 -38.23 -13.81
N LYS A 466 -15.33 -38.63 -12.95
CA LYS A 466 -13.99 -38.03 -12.78
C LYS A 466 -14.04 -36.49 -12.54
N GLY A 467 -15.07 -36.04 -11.82
CA GLY A 467 -15.30 -34.61 -11.53
C GLY A 467 -15.85 -33.79 -12.70
N LYS A 468 -16.21 -34.42 -13.83
CA LYS A 468 -16.65 -33.76 -15.07
C LYS A 468 -18.17 -33.59 -15.18
N ALA A 469 -18.99 -34.28 -14.37
CA ALA A 469 -20.43 -34.09 -14.38
C ALA A 469 -20.83 -32.73 -13.78
N ASN A 470 -21.92 -32.15 -14.28
CA ASN A 470 -22.47 -30.91 -13.68
C ASN A 470 -23.08 -31.26 -12.31
N PRO A 471 -22.58 -30.69 -11.19
CA PRO A 471 -23.05 -31.02 -9.85
C PRO A 471 -24.54 -30.76 -9.65
N GLN A 472 -25.07 -29.67 -10.23
CA GLN A 472 -26.49 -29.32 -10.11
C GLN A 472 -27.37 -30.38 -10.81
N GLN A 473 -27.02 -30.77 -12.03
CA GLN A 473 -27.73 -31.81 -12.77
C GLN A 473 -27.66 -33.16 -12.06
N VAL A 474 -26.51 -33.52 -11.49
CA VAL A 474 -26.35 -34.72 -10.68
C VAL A 474 -27.26 -34.69 -9.45
N ASN A 475 -27.31 -33.58 -8.73
CA ASN A 475 -28.18 -33.42 -7.57
C ASN A 475 -29.66 -33.54 -7.94
N ASP A 476 -30.09 -32.88 -9.03
CA ASP A 476 -31.47 -32.90 -9.46
C ASP A 476 -31.92 -34.28 -9.93
N LEU A 477 -31.06 -34.98 -10.70
CA LEU A 477 -31.33 -36.33 -11.16
C LEU A 477 -31.33 -37.35 -10.01
N LEU A 478 -30.37 -37.28 -9.09
CA LEU A 478 -30.34 -38.12 -7.90
C LEU A 478 -31.60 -37.94 -7.04
N ARG A 479 -32.00 -36.69 -6.75
CA ARG A 479 -33.23 -36.43 -5.99
C ARG A 479 -34.44 -36.98 -6.70
N LYS A 480 -34.60 -36.75 -8.00
CA LYS A 480 -35.70 -37.26 -8.80
C LYS A 480 -35.77 -38.81 -8.75
N LYS A 481 -34.64 -39.51 -8.90
CA LYS A 481 -34.61 -41.01 -8.91
C LYS A 481 -34.70 -41.63 -7.52
N LEU A 482 -34.31 -40.96 -6.48
CA LEU A 482 -34.40 -41.45 -5.11
C LEU A 482 -35.78 -41.22 -4.48
N THR A 483 -36.53 -40.23 -4.97
CA THR A 483 -37.89 -39.90 -4.49
C THR A 483 -38.99 -40.52 -5.36
N ALA A 484 -38.66 -41.05 -6.52
CA ALA A 484 -39.53 -41.87 -7.35
C ALA A 484 -39.51 -43.34 -6.84
#